data_d735dad11317dfbe962aee6ae48ff257
#
_entry.id   d735dad11317dfbe962aee6ae48ff257
#
_cell.length_a   1.000
_cell.length_b   1.000
_cell.length_c   1.000
_cell.angle_alpha   90.00
_cell.angle_beta   90.00
_cell.angle_gamma   90.00
#
_symmetry.space_group_name_H-M   'P 1'
#
loop_
_entity.id
_entity.type
_entity.pdbx_description
1 polymer ?
#
loop_
_entity_poly.entity_id
_entity_poly.type
_entity_poly.pdbx_seq_one_letter_code
_entity_poly.pdbx_strand_id
1 'polypeptide(L)'
;MTPAATATATATTAADASDLTATDPLGDPSSHRVLTGDRPTGPLHLGHYFGTLRNRVRLQDQGVEMFVLVADYQVITDRDIADRLAEHTENLVLDYLAAGLDPERATIFAHSAVPALNQLLLPFLSLVSVAELSRNPTVKDEIAHSSQAAVNGLMFTYPVHQAADILFCKADLVPVGQDQLPHLEVARTVARRFNERYPHADGRAVFPRPRALLSDAPMLPGTDGGKMSKSRGNAVALGADEDTTARIIRGAKTDADRRITYDPSARPEVSGLVLLAALCQERDPEAVAEEIGDGGAAALKRTVIESVNEHFRPLRARRAELATDRGHLRQVLRDGAERANAIADATLAEVREVMGAI
;
A
#
# COMPACT_ATOMS: atom_id res chain seq x y z
N MET A 1 25.86 -51.45 31.84
CA MET A 1 25.02 -50.29 32.08
C MET A 1 25.67 -49.09 31.38
N THR A 2 25.21 -48.77 30.20
CA THR A 2 25.72 -47.66 29.37
C THR A 2 24.61 -46.60 29.40
N PRO A 3 24.92 -45.34 29.70
CA PRO A 3 23.87 -44.29 29.70
C PRO A 3 23.58 -43.83 28.27
N ALA A 4 22.31 -43.77 27.97
CA ALA A 4 21.74 -43.21 26.74
C ALA A 4 22.04 -41.72 26.69
N ALA A 5 22.64 -41.28 25.58
CA ALA A 5 22.78 -39.87 25.26
C ALA A 5 21.46 -39.29 24.80
N THR A 6 20.91 -38.40 25.61
CA THR A 6 19.74 -37.58 25.24
C THR A 6 20.16 -36.50 24.27
N ALA A 7 19.82 -36.68 23.02
CA ALA A 7 20.01 -35.63 21.99
C ALA A 7 18.97 -34.52 22.26
N THR A 8 19.44 -33.42 22.77
CA THR A 8 18.64 -32.18 22.90
C THR A 8 18.53 -31.57 21.51
N ALA A 9 17.37 -31.72 20.89
CA ALA A 9 17.02 -31.00 19.67
C ALA A 9 16.91 -29.51 20.02
N THR A 10 17.89 -28.73 19.63
CA THR A 10 17.84 -27.27 19.64
C THR A 10 16.78 -26.82 18.64
N ALA A 11 15.59 -26.51 19.16
CA ALA A 11 14.60 -25.77 18.40
C ALA A 11 15.24 -24.41 18.05
N THR A 12 15.55 -24.22 16.78
CA THR A 12 15.93 -22.91 16.24
C THR A 12 14.72 -21.99 16.38
N THR A 13 14.70 -21.21 17.45
CA THR A 13 13.77 -20.08 17.60
C THR A 13 14.02 -19.16 16.43
N ALA A 14 13.03 -19.03 15.52
CA ALA A 14 13.04 -18.03 14.51
C ALA A 14 13.32 -16.68 15.19
N ALA A 15 14.46 -16.08 14.87
CA ALA A 15 14.84 -14.77 15.37
C ALA A 15 13.65 -13.81 15.13
N ASP A 16 13.37 -13.02 16.13
CA ASP A 16 12.29 -12.00 16.09
C ASP A 16 12.73 -10.95 15.05
N ALA A 17 12.37 -11.20 13.78
CA ALA A 17 12.77 -10.35 12.67
C ALA A 17 12.04 -9.01 12.82
N SER A 18 12.81 -7.96 13.14
CA SER A 18 12.29 -6.58 13.29
C SER A 18 11.70 -6.07 11.98
N ASP A 19 10.79 -5.11 12.09
CA ASP A 19 10.30 -4.33 10.95
C ASP A 19 11.46 -3.59 10.29
N LEU A 20 11.34 -3.35 8.99
CA LEU A 20 12.33 -2.67 8.17
C LEU A 20 11.85 -1.27 7.81
N THR A 21 12.79 -0.37 7.59
CA THR A 21 12.55 0.90 6.91
C THR A 21 12.92 0.79 5.42
N ALA A 22 12.47 1.71 4.60
CA ALA A 22 12.76 1.69 3.17
C ALA A 22 14.26 1.84 2.84
N THR A 23 15.07 2.32 3.80
CA THR A 23 16.53 2.47 3.68
C THR A 23 17.30 1.27 4.21
N ASP A 24 16.66 0.36 4.95
CA ASP A 24 17.33 -0.84 5.43
C ASP A 24 17.72 -1.77 4.27
N PRO A 25 18.91 -2.38 4.31
CA PRO A 25 19.31 -3.31 3.28
C PRO A 25 18.45 -4.57 3.33
N LEU A 26 17.87 -4.96 2.20
CA LEU A 26 17.06 -6.17 2.09
C LEU A 26 17.88 -7.47 2.05
N GLY A 27 19.21 -7.36 2.00
CA GLY A 27 20.06 -8.52 1.73
C GLY A 27 19.93 -8.98 0.28
N ASP A 28 19.49 -10.21 0.05
CA ASP A 28 19.12 -10.67 -1.30
C ASP A 28 17.66 -10.31 -1.61
N PRO A 29 17.39 -9.29 -2.45
CA PRO A 29 16.03 -8.87 -2.76
C PRO A 29 15.18 -9.98 -3.38
N SER A 30 15.79 -10.90 -4.15
CA SER A 30 15.08 -12.00 -4.80
C SER A 30 14.56 -13.07 -3.82
N SER A 31 15.04 -13.06 -2.57
CA SER A 31 14.56 -13.93 -1.50
C SER A 31 13.29 -13.43 -0.82
N HIS A 32 12.84 -12.20 -1.15
CA HIS A 32 11.69 -11.57 -0.55
C HIS A 32 10.48 -11.56 -1.46
N ARG A 33 9.32 -11.71 -0.84
CA ARG A 33 8.02 -11.57 -1.49
C ARG A 33 7.23 -10.45 -0.82
N VAL A 34 6.82 -9.49 -1.63
CA VAL A 34 6.05 -8.32 -1.18
C VAL A 34 4.60 -8.46 -1.59
N LEU A 35 3.67 -8.21 -0.66
CA LEU A 35 2.30 -7.85 -0.99
C LEU A 35 2.07 -6.36 -0.72
N THR A 36 1.47 -5.69 -1.66
CA THR A 36 1.03 -4.30 -1.56
C THR A 36 -0.24 -4.10 -2.39
N GLY A 37 -0.95 -3.00 -2.23
CA GLY A 37 -2.14 -2.73 -3.05
C GLY A 37 -2.88 -1.48 -2.62
N ASP A 38 -3.93 -1.16 -3.37
CA ASP A 38 -4.80 -0.02 -3.09
C ASP A 38 -6.27 -0.36 -3.35
N ARG A 39 -7.16 0.31 -2.64
CA ARG A 39 -8.60 0.28 -2.91
C ARG A 39 -8.93 1.12 -4.15
N PRO A 40 -9.66 0.61 -5.16
CA PRO A 40 -10.01 1.35 -6.36
C PRO A 40 -11.15 2.35 -6.09
N THR A 41 -10.87 3.37 -5.27
CA THR A 41 -11.83 4.41 -4.85
C THR A 41 -11.76 5.68 -5.70
N GLY A 42 -11.09 5.63 -6.85
CA GLY A 42 -10.87 6.75 -7.77
C GLY A 42 -9.39 6.98 -8.07
N PRO A 43 -9.02 8.06 -8.80
CA PRO A 43 -7.67 8.28 -9.28
C PRO A 43 -6.66 8.39 -8.12
N LEU A 44 -5.43 7.91 -8.33
CA LEU A 44 -4.34 8.16 -7.41
C LEU A 44 -3.94 9.64 -7.44
N HIS A 45 -3.33 10.12 -6.35
CA HIS A 45 -2.81 11.49 -6.23
C HIS A 45 -1.31 11.49 -5.89
N LEU A 46 -0.67 12.66 -5.93
CA LEU A 46 0.77 12.78 -5.71
C LEU A 46 1.22 12.19 -4.37
N GLY A 47 0.39 12.25 -3.33
CA GLY A 47 0.67 11.61 -2.04
C GLY A 47 0.79 10.08 -2.13
N HIS A 48 -0.02 9.41 -2.98
CA HIS A 48 0.13 7.97 -3.22
C HIS A 48 1.43 7.67 -3.99
N TYR A 49 1.78 8.52 -4.97
CA TYR A 49 2.99 8.32 -5.74
C TYR A 49 4.23 8.37 -4.85
N PHE A 50 4.43 9.46 -4.11
CA PHE A 50 5.61 9.61 -3.26
C PHE A 50 5.58 8.68 -2.04
N GLY A 51 4.39 8.45 -1.45
CA GLY A 51 4.23 7.62 -0.26
C GLY A 51 4.43 6.12 -0.51
N THR A 52 3.98 5.61 -1.65
CA THR A 52 3.99 4.15 -1.89
C THR A 52 4.43 3.74 -3.29
N LEU A 53 3.88 4.35 -4.35
CA LEU A 53 4.02 3.83 -5.71
C LEU A 53 5.46 3.88 -6.22
N ARG A 54 6.19 4.99 -5.97
CA ARG A 54 7.62 5.12 -6.30
C ARG A 54 8.47 4.03 -5.63
N ASN A 55 8.15 3.70 -4.37
CA ASN A 55 8.86 2.64 -3.65
C ASN A 55 8.56 1.25 -4.22
N ARG A 56 7.31 1.00 -4.67
CA ARG A 56 6.95 -0.26 -5.36
C ARG A 56 7.79 -0.46 -6.62
N VAL A 57 7.91 0.58 -7.45
CA VAL A 57 8.76 0.52 -8.66
C VAL A 57 10.21 0.24 -8.29
N ARG A 58 10.74 0.91 -7.26
CA ARG A 58 12.10 0.67 -6.76
C ARG A 58 12.31 -0.78 -6.32
N LEU A 59 11.40 -1.36 -5.55
CA LEU A 59 11.47 -2.75 -5.09
C LEU A 59 11.41 -3.73 -6.28
N GLN A 60 10.54 -3.48 -7.24
CA GLN A 60 10.49 -4.23 -8.49
C GLN A 60 11.84 -4.19 -9.23
N ASP A 61 12.48 -3.00 -9.33
CA ASP A 61 13.76 -2.82 -10.02
C ASP A 61 14.91 -3.51 -9.30
N GLN A 62 14.81 -3.67 -7.98
CA GLN A 62 15.73 -4.47 -7.18
C GLN A 62 15.54 -5.99 -7.34
N GLY A 63 14.46 -6.45 -8.00
CA GLY A 63 14.19 -7.86 -8.24
C GLY A 63 13.37 -8.55 -7.14
N VAL A 64 12.70 -7.78 -6.27
CA VAL A 64 11.78 -8.32 -5.26
C VAL A 64 10.55 -8.91 -5.96
N GLU A 65 10.14 -10.13 -5.59
CA GLU A 65 8.89 -10.72 -6.09
C GLU A 65 7.68 -9.96 -5.55
N MET A 66 6.89 -9.38 -6.45
CA MET A 66 5.85 -8.43 -6.06
C MET A 66 4.45 -8.87 -6.48
N PHE A 67 3.54 -8.85 -5.49
CA PHE A 67 2.10 -8.99 -5.66
C PHE A 67 1.43 -7.64 -5.41
N VAL A 68 0.73 -7.12 -6.41
CA VAL A 68 0.06 -5.82 -6.36
C VAL A 68 -1.44 -6.01 -6.46
N LEU A 69 -2.10 -5.84 -5.33
CA LEU A 69 -3.52 -6.11 -5.19
C LEU A 69 -4.37 -4.87 -5.49
N VAL A 70 -5.35 -5.04 -6.36
CA VAL A 70 -6.50 -4.14 -6.46
C VAL A 70 -7.58 -4.64 -5.51
N ALA A 71 -7.75 -3.96 -4.38
CA ALA A 71 -8.63 -4.38 -3.29
C ALA A 71 -10.10 -3.99 -3.56
N ASP A 72 -10.67 -4.57 -4.62
CA ASP A 72 -12.02 -4.24 -5.11
C ASP A 72 -13.13 -4.65 -4.12
N TYR A 73 -13.03 -5.78 -3.43
CA TYR A 73 -13.98 -6.15 -2.39
C TYR A 73 -13.93 -5.24 -1.16
N GLN A 74 -12.77 -4.65 -0.84
CA GLN A 74 -12.69 -3.71 0.28
C GLN A 74 -13.39 -2.37 0.01
N VAL A 75 -13.74 -2.08 -1.23
CA VAL A 75 -14.49 -0.86 -1.57
C VAL A 75 -15.93 -0.92 -1.05
N ILE A 76 -16.52 -2.11 -0.94
CA ILE A 76 -17.91 -2.29 -0.49
C ILE A 76 -18.08 -2.28 1.03
N THR A 77 -17.01 -2.04 1.79
CA THR A 77 -17.09 -1.98 3.27
C THR A 77 -17.94 -0.82 3.75
N ASP A 78 -17.81 0.35 3.14
CA ASP A 78 -18.42 1.60 3.59
C ASP A 78 -19.00 2.47 2.44
N ARG A 79 -18.84 2.07 1.17
CA ARG A 79 -19.15 2.91 0.02
C ARG A 79 -19.94 2.16 -1.03
N ASP A 80 -21.04 2.76 -1.43
CA ASP A 80 -21.82 2.33 -2.60
C ASP A 80 -21.25 3.00 -3.85
N ILE A 81 -20.17 2.44 -4.39
CA ILE A 81 -19.51 2.89 -5.64
C ILE A 81 -19.47 1.79 -6.69
N ALA A 82 -20.35 0.79 -6.55
CA ALA A 82 -20.39 -0.37 -7.44
C ALA A 82 -20.49 0.01 -8.92
N ASP A 83 -21.25 1.06 -9.23
CA ASP A 83 -21.48 1.53 -10.61
C ASP A 83 -20.17 2.00 -11.31
N ARG A 84 -19.14 2.37 -10.56
CA ARG A 84 -17.87 2.86 -11.08
C ARG A 84 -16.68 2.00 -10.72
N LEU A 85 -16.90 0.86 -10.08
CA LEU A 85 -15.82 -0.01 -9.59
C LEU A 85 -14.91 -0.48 -10.73
N ALA A 86 -15.48 -0.93 -11.85
CA ALA A 86 -14.71 -1.35 -13.01
C ALA A 86 -13.86 -0.22 -13.59
N GLU A 87 -14.43 0.99 -13.73
CA GLU A 87 -13.70 2.17 -14.21
C GLU A 87 -12.54 2.55 -13.26
N HIS A 88 -12.80 2.53 -11.95
CA HIS A 88 -11.77 2.84 -10.96
C HIS A 88 -10.66 1.79 -10.92
N THR A 89 -11.01 0.51 -11.08
CA THR A 89 -10.05 -0.58 -11.19
C THR A 89 -9.14 -0.41 -12.41
N GLU A 90 -9.71 -0.17 -13.59
CA GLU A 90 -8.91 0.09 -14.81
C GLU A 90 -8.02 1.33 -14.67
N ASN A 91 -8.54 2.41 -14.10
CA ASN A 91 -7.76 3.63 -13.90
C ASN A 91 -6.63 3.44 -12.86
N LEU A 92 -6.83 2.61 -11.85
CA LEU A 92 -5.79 2.27 -10.88
C LEU A 92 -4.65 1.48 -11.55
N VAL A 93 -4.98 0.48 -12.36
CA VAL A 93 -3.97 -0.27 -13.17
C VAL A 93 -3.26 0.67 -14.13
N LEU A 94 -3.99 1.57 -14.78
CA LEU A 94 -3.40 2.58 -15.67
C LEU A 94 -2.38 3.46 -14.94
N ASP A 95 -2.70 3.91 -13.72
CA ASP A 95 -1.79 4.70 -12.88
C ASP A 95 -0.56 3.88 -12.46
N TYR A 96 -0.71 2.59 -12.14
CA TYR A 96 0.39 1.69 -11.82
C TYR A 96 1.37 1.53 -12.98
N LEU A 97 0.87 1.20 -14.17
CA LEU A 97 1.70 1.00 -15.36
C LEU A 97 2.37 2.33 -15.80
N ALA A 98 1.63 3.44 -15.72
CA ALA A 98 2.17 4.76 -16.03
C ALA A 98 3.31 5.16 -15.10
N ALA A 99 3.23 4.79 -13.82
CA ALA A 99 4.27 5.05 -12.83
C ALA A 99 5.52 4.16 -12.98
N GLY A 100 5.44 3.07 -13.78
CA GLY A 100 6.58 2.22 -14.06
C GLY A 100 6.48 0.78 -13.52
N LEU A 101 5.34 0.40 -12.92
CA LEU A 101 5.14 -1.02 -12.63
C LEU A 101 5.04 -1.80 -13.94
N ASP A 102 5.81 -2.88 -14.02
CA ASP A 102 5.89 -3.78 -15.15
C ASP A 102 5.08 -5.05 -14.87
N PRO A 103 4.00 -5.33 -15.64
CA PRO A 103 3.16 -6.50 -15.39
C PRO A 103 3.87 -7.84 -15.65
N GLU A 104 5.01 -7.85 -16.36
CA GLU A 104 5.84 -9.06 -16.52
C GLU A 104 6.66 -9.37 -15.27
N ARG A 105 6.91 -8.35 -14.42
CA ARG A 105 7.73 -8.45 -13.20
C ARG A 105 6.91 -8.40 -11.92
N ALA A 106 5.73 -7.78 -11.97
CA ALA A 106 4.81 -7.69 -10.85
C ALA A 106 3.49 -8.40 -11.17
N THR A 107 2.94 -9.16 -10.22
CA THR A 107 1.64 -9.81 -10.34
C THR A 107 0.54 -8.84 -9.91
N ILE A 108 -0.12 -8.18 -10.88
CA ILE A 108 -1.17 -7.18 -10.64
C ILE A 108 -2.54 -7.87 -10.80
N PHE A 109 -3.35 -7.94 -9.75
CA PHE A 109 -4.60 -8.69 -9.73
C PHE A 109 -5.67 -8.05 -8.84
N ALA A 110 -6.93 -8.45 -8.98
CA ALA A 110 -8.04 -8.01 -8.14
C ALA A 110 -8.50 -9.13 -7.18
N HIS A 111 -8.98 -8.79 -5.98
CA HIS A 111 -9.55 -9.74 -5.01
C HIS A 111 -10.59 -10.66 -5.64
N SER A 112 -11.54 -10.06 -6.38
CA SER A 112 -12.67 -10.78 -6.98
C SER A 112 -12.24 -11.86 -7.98
N ALA A 113 -11.02 -11.73 -8.52
CA ALA A 113 -10.47 -12.66 -9.49
C ALA A 113 -9.70 -13.84 -8.86
N VAL A 114 -9.54 -13.87 -7.50
CA VAL A 114 -8.77 -14.91 -6.79
C VAL A 114 -9.64 -15.58 -5.70
N PRO A 115 -10.51 -16.53 -6.08
CA PRO A 115 -11.44 -17.18 -5.14
C PRO A 115 -10.77 -17.92 -3.99
N ALA A 116 -9.63 -18.57 -4.21
CA ALA A 116 -8.93 -19.34 -3.18
C ALA A 116 -8.39 -18.43 -2.05
N LEU A 117 -7.93 -17.22 -2.38
CA LEU A 117 -7.57 -16.20 -1.38
C LEU A 117 -8.76 -15.91 -0.46
N ASN A 118 -9.94 -15.68 -1.04
CA ASN A 118 -11.14 -15.36 -0.26
C ASN A 118 -11.61 -16.55 0.61
N GLN A 119 -11.32 -17.78 0.23
CA GLN A 119 -11.61 -18.96 1.04
C GLN A 119 -10.76 -19.06 2.31
N LEU A 120 -9.56 -18.47 2.34
CA LEU A 120 -8.72 -18.42 3.55
C LEU A 120 -9.35 -17.59 4.67
N LEU A 121 -10.29 -16.71 4.35
CA LEU A 121 -10.98 -15.89 5.35
C LEU A 121 -11.65 -16.71 6.44
N LEU A 122 -12.33 -17.82 6.11
CA LEU A 122 -13.05 -18.63 7.08
C LEU A 122 -12.12 -19.29 8.12
N PRO A 123 -11.06 -20.04 7.75
CA PRO A 123 -10.12 -20.56 8.72
C PRO A 123 -9.45 -19.44 9.54
N PHE A 124 -9.14 -18.29 8.94
CA PHE A 124 -8.51 -17.19 9.65
C PHE A 124 -9.45 -16.51 10.66
N LEU A 125 -10.72 -16.33 10.34
CA LEU A 125 -11.74 -15.85 11.28
C LEU A 125 -11.86 -16.74 12.53
N SER A 126 -11.61 -18.05 12.41
CA SER A 126 -11.63 -18.96 13.56
C SER A 126 -10.48 -18.74 14.56
N LEU A 127 -9.47 -17.96 14.16
CA LEU A 127 -8.26 -17.69 14.95
C LEU A 127 -8.28 -16.33 15.66
N VAL A 128 -9.29 -15.50 15.41
CA VAL A 128 -9.41 -14.16 15.99
C VAL A 128 -10.73 -14.01 16.72
N SER A 129 -10.72 -13.37 17.86
CA SER A 129 -11.94 -13.13 18.62
C SER A 129 -12.59 -11.80 18.22
N VAL A 130 -13.92 -11.72 18.40
CA VAL A 130 -14.69 -10.45 18.22
C VAL A 130 -14.10 -9.34 19.10
N ALA A 131 -13.67 -9.67 20.33
CA ALA A 131 -13.09 -8.71 21.25
C ALA A 131 -11.74 -8.13 20.76
N GLU A 132 -10.93 -8.93 20.05
CA GLU A 132 -9.68 -8.46 19.45
C GLU A 132 -9.96 -7.49 18.29
N LEU A 133 -10.86 -7.85 17.38
CA LEU A 133 -11.27 -6.99 16.27
C LEU A 133 -11.89 -5.68 16.76
N SER A 134 -12.74 -5.72 17.78
CA SER A 134 -13.34 -4.53 18.40
C SER A 134 -12.32 -3.58 19.05
N ARG A 135 -11.15 -4.08 19.46
CA ARG A 135 -10.08 -3.29 20.06
C ARG A 135 -9.12 -2.70 19.03
N ASN A 136 -9.15 -3.18 17.77
CA ASN A 136 -8.28 -2.66 16.71
C ASN A 136 -8.54 -1.16 16.51
N PRO A 137 -7.53 -0.29 16.64
CA PRO A 137 -7.72 1.16 16.57
C PRO A 137 -8.24 1.61 15.22
N THR A 138 -7.76 1.02 14.11
CA THR A 138 -8.18 1.41 12.77
C THR A 138 -9.64 1.02 12.50
N VAL A 139 -10.09 -0.15 12.98
CA VAL A 139 -11.51 -0.55 12.91
C VAL A 139 -12.38 0.43 13.68
N LYS A 140 -11.94 0.87 14.87
CA LYS A 140 -12.67 1.87 15.66
C LYS A 140 -12.78 3.21 14.94
N ASP A 141 -11.69 3.68 14.36
CA ASP A 141 -11.64 4.94 13.65
C ASP A 141 -12.51 4.90 12.38
N GLU A 142 -12.47 3.81 11.62
CA GLU A 142 -13.33 3.65 10.44
C GLU A 142 -14.82 3.57 10.82
N ILE A 143 -15.16 2.84 11.88
CA ILE A 143 -16.54 2.80 12.41
C ILE A 143 -16.98 4.20 12.83
N ALA A 144 -16.15 4.95 13.53
CA ALA A 144 -16.47 6.30 14.01
C ALA A 144 -16.67 7.30 12.85
N HIS A 145 -16.00 7.10 11.73
CA HIS A 145 -16.09 7.96 10.55
C HIS A 145 -17.03 7.43 9.45
N SER A 146 -17.61 6.25 9.65
CA SER A 146 -18.59 5.68 8.71
C SER A 146 -19.87 6.49 8.70
N SER A 147 -20.39 6.76 7.50
CA SER A 147 -21.73 7.37 7.32
C SER A 147 -22.88 6.38 7.49
N GLN A 148 -22.60 5.10 7.72
CA GLN A 148 -23.61 4.05 7.84
C GLN A 148 -24.25 4.05 9.22
N ALA A 149 -25.57 3.84 9.26
CA ALA A 149 -26.34 3.74 10.51
C ALA A 149 -25.98 2.51 11.34
N ALA A 150 -25.37 1.48 10.73
CA ALA A 150 -24.91 0.27 11.38
C ALA A 150 -23.64 -0.27 10.74
N VAL A 151 -22.75 -0.82 11.54
CA VAL A 151 -21.51 -1.48 11.08
C VAL A 151 -21.88 -2.79 10.42
N ASN A 152 -21.54 -2.99 9.16
CA ASN A 152 -21.73 -4.26 8.48
C ASN A 152 -20.64 -5.28 8.83
N GLY A 153 -20.91 -6.58 8.56
CA GLY A 153 -19.99 -7.66 8.91
C GLY A 153 -18.63 -7.54 8.19
N LEU A 154 -18.60 -7.04 6.97
CA LEU A 154 -17.36 -6.87 6.21
C LEU A 154 -16.49 -5.77 6.81
N MET A 155 -17.08 -4.61 7.16
CA MET A 155 -16.39 -3.51 7.86
C MET A 155 -15.75 -3.99 9.16
N PHE A 156 -16.35 -4.94 9.85
CA PHE A 156 -15.83 -5.48 11.10
C PHE A 156 -14.72 -6.52 10.90
N THR A 157 -14.81 -7.32 9.83
CA THR A 157 -13.92 -8.46 9.58
C THR A 157 -12.82 -8.19 8.54
N TYR A 158 -12.82 -7.03 7.86
CA TYR A 158 -11.85 -6.72 6.81
C TYR A 158 -10.38 -6.85 7.25
N PRO A 159 -9.96 -6.62 8.52
CA PRO A 159 -8.56 -6.83 8.90
C PRO A 159 -8.12 -8.31 8.78
N VAL A 160 -9.07 -9.24 8.93
CA VAL A 160 -8.80 -10.68 8.71
C VAL A 160 -8.78 -11.00 7.23
N HIS A 161 -9.59 -10.34 6.42
CA HIS A 161 -9.51 -10.43 4.96
C HIS A 161 -8.16 -9.89 4.45
N GLN A 162 -7.70 -8.76 4.99
CA GLN A 162 -6.36 -8.24 4.68
C GLN A 162 -5.24 -9.19 5.14
N ALA A 163 -5.43 -9.92 6.24
CA ALA A 163 -4.51 -10.99 6.61
C ALA A 163 -4.49 -12.12 5.56
N ALA A 164 -5.65 -12.45 4.96
CA ALA A 164 -5.70 -13.41 3.86
C ALA A 164 -4.97 -12.89 2.60
N ASP A 165 -5.08 -11.58 2.31
CA ASP A 165 -4.34 -10.94 1.20
C ASP A 165 -2.82 -11.07 1.36
N ILE A 166 -2.31 -10.95 2.58
CA ILE A 166 -0.88 -11.04 2.87
C ILE A 166 -0.41 -12.50 2.85
N LEU A 167 -1.20 -13.39 3.44
CA LEU A 167 -0.77 -14.75 3.71
C LEU A 167 -1.02 -15.72 2.53
N PHE A 168 -1.97 -15.43 1.62
CA PHE A 168 -2.20 -16.35 0.49
C PHE A 168 -0.97 -16.52 -0.38
N CYS A 169 -0.22 -15.46 -0.61
CA CYS A 169 1.02 -15.49 -1.38
C CYS A 169 2.27 -15.68 -0.51
N LYS A 170 2.09 -15.90 0.81
CA LYS A 170 3.19 -16.05 1.79
C LYS A 170 4.17 -14.86 1.75
N ALA A 171 3.64 -13.65 1.61
CA ALA A 171 4.46 -12.45 1.65
C ALA A 171 5.17 -12.30 3.01
N ASP A 172 6.49 -12.06 2.96
CA ASP A 172 7.30 -11.81 4.15
C ASP A 172 7.52 -10.31 4.41
N LEU A 173 7.29 -9.46 3.37
CA LEU A 173 7.38 -8.00 3.46
C LEU A 173 6.08 -7.33 3.02
N VAL A 174 5.65 -6.32 3.77
CA VAL A 174 4.46 -5.54 3.46
C VAL A 174 4.79 -4.05 3.56
N PRO A 175 4.93 -3.34 2.43
CA PRO A 175 5.13 -1.89 2.42
C PRO A 175 3.89 -1.20 3.00
N VAL A 176 4.04 -0.55 4.14
CA VAL A 176 2.92 0.10 4.86
C VAL A 176 3.35 1.42 5.48
N GLY A 177 2.38 2.33 5.65
CA GLY A 177 2.50 3.46 6.56
C GLY A 177 2.29 3.01 8.02
N GLN A 178 2.69 3.86 8.96
CA GLN A 178 2.53 3.56 10.40
C GLN A 178 1.07 3.33 10.82
N ASP A 179 0.12 3.97 10.15
CA ASP A 179 -1.32 3.83 10.37
C ASP A 179 -1.85 2.42 10.01
N GLN A 180 -1.12 1.65 9.19
CA GLN A 180 -1.48 0.29 8.77
C GLN A 180 -0.87 -0.80 9.64
N LEU A 181 0.04 -0.47 10.56
CA LEU A 181 0.66 -1.46 11.46
C LEU A 181 -0.37 -2.28 12.25
N PRO A 182 -1.49 -1.71 12.77
CA PRO A 182 -2.49 -2.51 13.48
C PRO A 182 -3.12 -3.63 12.63
N HIS A 183 -3.22 -3.46 11.32
CA HIS A 183 -3.71 -4.52 10.42
C HIS A 183 -2.66 -5.59 10.18
N LEU A 184 -1.40 -5.19 10.03
CA LEU A 184 -0.30 -6.13 9.91
C LEU A 184 -0.16 -7.00 11.17
N GLU A 185 -0.43 -6.45 12.36
CA GLU A 185 -0.46 -7.22 13.62
C GLU A 185 -1.56 -8.29 13.62
N VAL A 186 -2.70 -8.04 12.96
CA VAL A 186 -3.73 -9.08 12.78
C VAL A 186 -3.18 -10.20 11.91
N ALA A 187 -2.51 -9.89 10.79
CA ALA A 187 -1.91 -10.89 9.92
C ALA A 187 -0.82 -11.71 10.64
N ARG A 188 0.04 -11.08 11.44
CA ARG A 188 1.04 -11.74 12.29
C ARG A 188 0.39 -12.69 13.30
N THR A 189 -0.68 -12.22 13.94
CA THR A 189 -1.45 -13.03 14.91
C THR A 189 -2.08 -14.24 14.26
N VAL A 190 -2.68 -14.06 13.08
CA VAL A 190 -3.28 -15.15 12.30
C VAL A 190 -2.20 -16.16 11.89
N ALA A 191 -1.09 -15.70 11.29
CA ALA A 191 0.02 -16.57 10.88
C ALA A 191 0.56 -17.40 12.06
N ARG A 192 0.86 -16.74 13.19
CA ARG A 192 1.36 -17.41 14.39
C ARG A 192 0.37 -18.47 14.92
N ARG A 193 -0.90 -18.08 15.13
CA ARG A 193 -1.93 -18.99 15.67
C ARG A 193 -2.23 -20.13 14.72
N PHE A 194 -2.20 -19.89 13.41
CA PHE A 194 -2.36 -20.95 12.42
C PHE A 194 -1.23 -21.97 12.51
N ASN A 195 0.02 -21.51 12.49
CA ASN A 195 1.19 -22.36 12.58
C ASN A 195 1.27 -23.15 13.90
N GLU A 196 0.87 -22.54 15.03
CA GLU A 196 0.78 -23.21 16.34
C GLU A 196 -0.29 -24.31 16.35
N ARG A 197 -1.42 -24.08 15.69
CA ARG A 197 -2.58 -24.98 15.73
C ARG A 197 -2.51 -26.09 14.67
N TYR A 198 -1.94 -25.79 13.51
CA TYR A 198 -1.90 -26.66 12.34
C TYR A 198 -0.49 -26.71 11.72
N PRO A 199 0.53 -27.16 12.48
CA PRO A 199 1.88 -27.31 11.92
C PRO A 199 1.91 -28.47 10.92
N HIS A 200 2.85 -28.43 9.96
CA HIS A 200 3.19 -29.62 9.19
C HIS A 200 3.67 -30.76 10.10
N ALA A 201 3.59 -31.99 9.63
CA ALA A 201 4.06 -33.16 10.37
C ALA A 201 5.54 -33.09 10.76
N ASP A 202 6.35 -32.38 9.98
CA ASP A 202 7.78 -32.11 10.24
C ASP A 202 8.01 -30.86 11.15
N GLY A 203 6.95 -30.22 11.62
CA GLY A 203 7.03 -29.01 12.44
C GLY A 203 7.26 -27.71 11.66
N ARG A 204 7.32 -27.75 10.33
CA ARG A 204 7.48 -26.56 9.49
C ARG A 204 6.23 -25.67 9.56
N ALA A 205 6.45 -24.35 9.59
CA ALA A 205 5.40 -23.35 9.54
C ALA A 205 4.77 -23.27 8.13
N VAL A 206 3.46 -23.08 8.06
CA VAL A 206 2.73 -22.85 6.79
C VAL A 206 2.92 -21.43 6.31
N PHE A 207 2.83 -20.46 7.22
CA PHE A 207 2.91 -19.04 6.91
C PHE A 207 4.17 -18.39 7.51
N PRO A 208 4.88 -17.54 6.75
CA PRO A 208 5.91 -16.68 7.32
C PRO A 208 5.27 -15.64 8.26
N ARG A 209 6.06 -15.07 9.16
CA ARG A 209 5.65 -13.88 9.91
C ARG A 209 5.91 -12.65 9.05
N PRO A 210 4.89 -11.93 8.55
CA PRO A 210 5.08 -10.77 7.70
C PRO A 210 5.70 -9.61 8.50
N ARG A 211 6.66 -8.91 7.89
CA ARG A 211 7.32 -7.71 8.44
C ARG A 211 6.83 -6.47 7.72
N ALA A 212 6.73 -5.37 8.45
CA ALA A 212 6.51 -4.08 7.82
C ALA A 212 7.76 -3.64 7.08
N LEU A 213 7.57 -3.04 5.90
CA LEU A 213 8.56 -2.21 5.24
C LEU A 213 8.03 -0.77 5.31
N LEU A 214 8.46 -0.05 6.34
CA LEU A 214 7.99 1.31 6.60
C LEU A 214 8.54 2.27 5.55
N SER A 215 7.65 3.09 5.01
CA SER A 215 8.07 4.14 4.09
C SER A 215 8.78 5.26 4.85
N ASP A 216 9.98 5.63 4.41
CA ASP A 216 10.69 6.83 4.89
C ASP A 216 10.18 8.10 4.20
N ALA A 217 9.28 7.96 3.22
CA ALA A 217 8.72 9.10 2.53
C ALA A 217 7.87 9.94 3.51
N PRO A 218 8.17 11.23 3.64
CA PRO A 218 7.37 12.11 4.47
C PRO A 218 5.95 12.16 3.95
N MET A 219 4.98 12.23 4.87
CA MET A 219 3.58 12.40 4.50
C MET A 219 3.42 13.73 3.73
N LEU A 220 3.08 13.65 2.46
CA LEU A 220 2.84 14.84 1.64
C LEU A 220 1.48 15.45 1.99
N PRO A 221 1.44 16.69 2.53
CA PRO A 221 0.18 17.37 2.81
C PRO A 221 -0.58 17.73 1.53
N GLY A 222 -1.88 17.89 1.66
CA GLY A 222 -2.72 18.50 0.62
C GLY A 222 -2.49 20.00 0.48
N THR A 223 -3.15 20.61 -0.50
CA THR A 223 -3.01 22.05 -0.80
C THR A 223 -3.55 22.99 0.28
N ASP A 224 -4.15 22.43 1.33
CA ASP A 224 -4.65 23.13 2.52
C ASP A 224 -3.79 22.90 3.77
N GLY A 225 -2.66 22.19 3.64
CA GLY A 225 -1.76 21.81 4.73
C GLY A 225 -2.21 20.58 5.52
N GLY A 226 -3.44 20.10 5.32
CA GLY A 226 -3.95 18.89 5.95
C GLY A 226 -3.58 17.62 5.20
N LYS A 227 -4.03 16.44 5.68
CA LYS A 227 -3.83 15.17 4.98
C LYS A 227 -4.41 15.26 3.56
N MET A 228 -3.61 14.93 2.55
CA MET A 228 -4.03 14.90 1.15
C MET A 228 -5.15 13.86 0.97
N SER A 229 -6.29 14.27 0.44
CA SER A 229 -7.47 13.41 0.27
C SER A 229 -8.35 13.90 -0.87
N LYS A 230 -8.87 12.95 -1.65
CA LYS A 230 -9.83 13.23 -2.73
C LYS A 230 -11.12 13.88 -2.20
N SER A 231 -11.64 13.39 -1.09
CA SER A 231 -12.88 13.88 -0.49
C SER A 231 -12.80 15.31 0.02
N ARG A 232 -11.60 15.80 0.33
CA ARG A 232 -11.35 17.18 0.77
C ARG A 232 -11.10 18.14 -0.39
N GLY A 233 -10.92 17.64 -1.61
CA GLY A 233 -10.59 18.48 -2.77
C GLY A 233 -9.22 19.16 -2.71
N ASN A 234 -8.34 18.69 -1.82
CA ASN A 234 -6.99 19.22 -1.58
C ASN A 234 -5.88 18.41 -2.23
N ALA A 235 -6.23 17.46 -3.11
CA ALA A 235 -5.31 16.55 -3.76
C ALA A 235 -5.09 16.92 -5.22
N VAL A 236 -3.85 16.77 -5.70
CA VAL A 236 -3.52 16.79 -7.12
C VAL A 236 -3.51 15.35 -7.63
N ALA A 237 -4.43 15.03 -8.54
CA ALA A 237 -4.50 13.68 -9.14
C ALA A 237 -3.24 13.40 -9.97
N LEU A 238 -2.77 12.15 -9.94
CA LEU A 238 -1.56 11.73 -10.65
C LEU A 238 -1.68 11.92 -12.17
N GLY A 239 -2.86 11.66 -12.72
CA GLY A 239 -3.17 11.85 -14.13
C GLY A 239 -3.68 13.26 -14.50
N ALA A 240 -3.63 14.25 -13.59
CA ALA A 240 -4.02 15.62 -13.91
C ALA A 240 -3.07 16.24 -14.94
N ASP A 241 -3.63 16.97 -15.91
CA ASP A 241 -2.84 17.74 -16.87
C ASP A 241 -2.10 18.91 -16.21
N GLU A 242 -1.21 19.56 -16.98
CA GLU A 242 -0.38 20.67 -16.51
C GLU A 242 -1.22 21.86 -16.04
N ASP A 243 -2.27 22.21 -16.78
CA ASP A 243 -3.14 23.34 -16.45
C ASP A 243 -3.98 23.10 -15.21
N THR A 244 -4.53 21.90 -15.07
CA THR A 244 -5.27 21.47 -13.88
C THR A 244 -4.36 21.46 -12.65
N THR A 245 -3.15 20.92 -12.79
CA THR A 245 -2.14 20.93 -11.73
C THR A 245 -1.80 22.36 -11.31
N ALA A 246 -1.51 23.24 -12.29
CA ALA A 246 -1.21 24.64 -12.03
C ALA A 246 -2.37 25.37 -11.34
N ARG A 247 -3.61 25.12 -11.76
CA ARG A 247 -4.80 25.70 -11.15
C ARG A 247 -4.97 25.29 -9.68
N ILE A 248 -4.78 24.02 -9.37
CA ILE A 248 -4.88 23.50 -8.02
C ILE A 248 -3.79 24.09 -7.12
N ILE A 249 -2.52 24.10 -7.58
CA ILE A 249 -1.40 24.63 -6.80
C ILE A 249 -1.53 26.16 -6.62
N ARG A 250 -2.00 26.92 -7.60
CA ARG A 250 -2.28 28.36 -7.43
C ARG A 250 -3.30 28.61 -6.32
N GLY A 251 -4.30 27.74 -6.16
CA GLY A 251 -5.30 27.80 -5.10
C GLY A 251 -4.83 27.31 -3.73
N ALA A 252 -3.62 26.75 -3.63
CA ALA A 252 -3.11 26.25 -2.36
C ALA A 252 -2.99 27.34 -1.29
N LYS A 253 -3.25 26.99 -0.04
CA LYS A 253 -3.08 27.91 1.09
C LYS A 253 -1.61 28.23 1.32
N THR A 254 -1.36 29.48 1.71
CA THR A 254 -0.06 29.99 2.16
C THR A 254 -0.32 31.06 3.21
N ASP A 255 0.66 31.38 4.03
CA ASP A 255 0.62 32.50 4.96
C ASP A 255 1.03 33.83 4.29
N ALA A 256 1.11 34.90 5.06
CA ALA A 256 1.44 36.25 4.59
C ALA A 256 2.95 36.54 4.60
N ASP A 257 3.77 35.66 5.13
CA ASP A 257 5.21 35.89 5.25
C ASP A 257 5.88 35.74 3.86
N ARG A 258 6.68 36.72 3.48
CA ARG A 258 7.37 36.74 2.19
C ARG A 258 8.57 35.80 2.18
N ARG A 259 9.26 35.63 3.30
CA ARG A 259 10.40 34.72 3.43
C ARG A 259 9.89 33.28 3.40
N ILE A 260 10.29 32.50 2.41
CA ILE A 260 9.96 31.09 2.37
C ILE A 260 10.96 30.32 3.21
N THR A 261 10.43 29.52 4.15
CA THR A 261 11.20 28.64 5.03
C THR A 261 10.52 27.28 5.07
N TYR A 262 11.28 26.23 5.36
CA TYR A 262 10.76 24.90 5.61
C TYR A 262 10.65 24.68 7.11
N ASP A 263 9.45 24.80 7.65
CA ASP A 263 9.10 24.53 9.06
C ASP A 263 7.71 23.88 9.10
N PRO A 264 7.65 22.52 9.04
CA PRO A 264 6.39 21.79 9.04
C PRO A 264 5.52 22.04 10.27
N SER A 265 6.10 22.44 11.39
CA SER A 265 5.39 22.68 12.65
C SER A 265 4.73 24.06 12.68
N ALA A 266 5.46 25.09 12.28
CA ALA A 266 4.98 26.47 12.33
C ALA A 266 4.23 26.90 11.07
N ARG A 267 4.60 26.34 9.90
CA ARG A 267 4.12 26.74 8.57
C ARG A 267 3.75 25.52 7.72
N PRO A 268 2.79 24.67 8.13
CA PRO A 268 2.51 23.38 7.47
C PRO A 268 2.10 23.53 6.01
N GLU A 269 1.33 24.58 5.63
CA GLU A 269 0.89 24.79 4.26
C GLU A 269 2.06 25.16 3.33
N VAL A 270 2.92 26.09 3.75
CA VAL A 270 4.10 26.50 2.99
C VAL A 270 5.10 25.36 2.90
N SER A 271 5.37 24.68 4.02
CA SER A 271 6.29 23.55 4.08
C SER A 271 5.82 22.36 3.24
N GLY A 272 4.52 22.11 3.17
CA GLY A 272 3.94 21.10 2.29
C GLY A 272 4.21 21.39 0.81
N LEU A 273 4.11 22.63 0.40
CA LEU A 273 4.42 23.06 -0.98
C LEU A 273 5.93 22.97 -1.26
N VAL A 274 6.78 23.43 -0.33
CA VAL A 274 8.25 23.30 -0.44
C VAL A 274 8.64 21.83 -0.54
N LEU A 275 8.09 20.96 0.32
CA LEU A 275 8.34 19.52 0.30
C LEU A 275 7.95 18.90 -1.05
N LEU A 276 6.80 19.29 -1.62
CA LEU A 276 6.37 18.79 -2.92
C LEU A 276 7.36 19.17 -4.03
N ALA A 277 7.85 20.40 -4.05
CA ALA A 277 8.88 20.81 -5.01
C ALA A 277 10.18 20.03 -4.78
N ALA A 278 10.63 19.90 -3.53
CA ALA A 278 11.84 19.18 -3.16
C ALA A 278 11.80 17.71 -3.57
N LEU A 279 10.69 17.03 -3.35
CA LEU A 279 10.48 15.64 -3.78
C LEU A 279 10.51 15.48 -5.29
N CYS A 280 9.94 16.43 -6.03
CA CYS A 280 9.97 16.42 -7.49
C CYS A 280 11.37 16.72 -8.06
N GLN A 281 12.16 17.55 -7.38
CA GLN A 281 13.52 17.92 -7.76
C GLN A 281 14.59 16.97 -7.21
N GLU A 282 14.22 16.04 -6.33
CA GLU A 282 15.14 15.17 -5.58
C GLU A 282 16.19 15.98 -4.79
N ARG A 283 15.73 17.04 -4.13
CA ARG A 283 16.56 18.00 -3.38
C ARG A 283 16.10 18.11 -1.94
N ASP A 284 16.97 18.66 -1.13
CA ASP A 284 16.66 19.00 0.27
C ASP A 284 15.62 20.13 0.33
N PRO A 285 14.56 20.01 1.18
CA PRO A 285 13.52 21.03 1.28
C PRO A 285 14.01 22.40 1.76
N GLU A 286 14.96 22.43 2.69
CA GLU A 286 15.57 23.66 3.19
C GLU A 286 16.32 24.39 2.07
N ALA A 287 17.04 23.66 1.22
CA ALA A 287 17.74 24.23 0.07
C ALA A 287 16.77 24.82 -0.96
N VAL A 288 15.64 24.16 -1.21
CA VAL A 288 14.59 24.70 -2.10
C VAL A 288 13.95 25.95 -1.49
N ALA A 289 13.68 25.95 -0.19
CA ALA A 289 13.12 27.10 0.49
C ALA A 289 14.08 28.31 0.45
N GLU A 290 15.37 28.08 0.67
CA GLU A 290 16.40 29.15 0.64
C GLU A 290 16.57 29.76 -0.75
N GLU A 291 16.51 28.95 -1.80
CA GLU A 291 16.56 29.43 -3.20
C GLU A 291 15.38 30.34 -3.54
N ILE A 292 14.17 30.03 -3.04
CA ILE A 292 12.99 30.88 -3.23
C ILE A 292 13.12 32.17 -2.42
N GLY A 293 13.67 32.09 -1.20
CA GLY A 293 14.01 33.20 -0.33
C GLY A 293 12.82 34.13 -0.06
N ASP A 294 13.00 35.42 -0.35
CA ASP A 294 11.98 36.48 -0.15
C ASP A 294 11.02 36.63 -1.34
N GLY A 295 10.97 35.65 -2.25
CA GLY A 295 10.08 35.65 -3.43
C GLY A 295 8.61 35.54 -3.10
N GLY A 296 8.26 35.10 -1.87
CA GLY A 296 6.91 34.99 -1.37
C GLY A 296 6.09 33.85 -2.01
N ALA A 297 4.81 33.81 -1.68
CA ALA A 297 3.90 32.75 -2.09
C ALA A 297 3.79 32.58 -3.63
N ALA A 298 3.91 33.65 -4.39
CA ALA A 298 3.82 33.60 -5.84
C ALA A 298 5.03 32.88 -6.46
N ALA A 299 6.24 33.15 -5.97
CA ALA A 299 7.45 32.46 -6.40
C ALA A 299 7.40 30.97 -5.98
N LEU A 300 7.04 30.67 -4.72
CA LEU A 300 6.87 29.31 -4.24
C LEU A 300 5.93 28.51 -5.15
N LYS A 301 4.71 29.00 -5.40
CA LYS A 301 3.72 28.29 -6.21
C LYS A 301 4.20 28.09 -7.65
N ARG A 302 4.93 29.03 -8.23
CA ARG A 302 5.53 28.89 -9.57
C ARG A 302 6.56 27.76 -9.57
N THR A 303 7.49 27.75 -8.62
CA THR A 303 8.50 26.69 -8.46
C THR A 303 7.83 25.31 -8.30
N VAL A 304 6.79 25.21 -7.47
CA VAL A 304 6.05 23.94 -7.28
C VAL A 304 5.39 23.48 -8.58
N ILE A 305 4.72 24.38 -9.31
CA ILE A 305 4.06 24.06 -10.59
C ILE A 305 5.09 23.54 -11.62
N GLU A 306 6.20 24.24 -11.77
CA GLU A 306 7.28 23.86 -12.68
C GLU A 306 7.85 22.49 -12.31
N SER A 307 8.19 22.28 -11.03
CA SER A 307 8.75 21.03 -10.54
C SER A 307 7.81 19.84 -10.72
N VAL A 308 6.52 19.99 -10.36
CA VAL A 308 5.52 18.92 -10.51
C VAL A 308 5.31 18.61 -11.99
N ASN A 309 5.14 19.62 -12.84
CA ASN A 309 4.89 19.39 -14.25
C ASN A 309 6.07 18.74 -14.96
N GLU A 310 7.30 19.14 -14.63
CA GLU A 310 8.51 18.52 -15.19
C GLU A 310 8.65 17.05 -14.72
N HIS A 311 8.54 16.81 -13.43
CA HIS A 311 8.69 15.47 -12.84
C HIS A 311 7.67 14.47 -13.40
N PHE A 312 6.40 14.90 -13.52
CA PHE A 312 5.32 14.01 -13.97
C PHE A 312 5.06 14.00 -15.46
N ARG A 313 5.82 14.76 -16.26
CA ARG A 313 5.67 14.78 -17.74
C ARG A 313 5.84 13.39 -18.36
N PRO A 314 6.89 12.59 -18.02
CA PRO A 314 7.06 11.25 -18.60
C PRO A 314 5.91 10.31 -18.19
N LEU A 315 5.48 10.34 -16.92
CA LEU A 315 4.37 9.54 -16.42
C LEU A 315 3.07 9.87 -17.15
N ARG A 316 2.77 11.17 -17.32
CA ARG A 316 1.56 11.63 -18.02
C ARG A 316 1.56 11.20 -19.50
N ALA A 317 2.71 11.29 -20.18
CA ALA A 317 2.84 10.85 -21.56
C ALA A 317 2.57 9.34 -21.68
N ARG A 318 3.20 8.52 -20.82
CA ARG A 318 2.98 7.07 -20.78
C ARG A 318 1.53 6.72 -20.42
N ARG A 319 0.92 7.46 -19.48
CA ARG A 319 -0.48 7.28 -19.09
C ARG A 319 -1.43 7.55 -20.25
N ALA A 320 -1.18 8.61 -21.02
CA ALA A 320 -1.98 8.96 -22.19
C ALA A 320 -1.89 7.89 -23.28
N GLU A 321 -0.71 7.32 -23.53
CA GLU A 321 -0.49 6.22 -24.44
C GLU A 321 -1.26 4.97 -24.01
N LEU A 322 -1.05 4.51 -22.77
CA LEU A 322 -1.72 3.33 -22.19
C LEU A 322 -3.25 3.47 -22.14
N ALA A 323 -3.76 4.68 -21.95
CA ALA A 323 -5.20 4.94 -21.89
C ALA A 323 -5.91 4.66 -23.22
N THR A 324 -5.19 4.58 -24.34
CA THR A 324 -5.75 4.28 -25.66
C THR A 324 -6.11 2.81 -25.82
N ASP A 325 -5.54 1.91 -24.99
CA ASP A 325 -5.79 0.47 -25.03
C ASP A 325 -6.30 -0.06 -23.68
N ARG A 326 -7.60 0.10 -23.44
CA ARG A 326 -8.26 -0.47 -22.25
C ARG A 326 -8.28 -2.02 -22.27
N GLY A 327 -8.16 -2.63 -23.45
CA GLY A 327 -8.04 -4.07 -23.59
C GLY A 327 -6.77 -4.60 -22.94
N HIS A 328 -5.65 -3.90 -23.12
CA HIS A 328 -4.39 -4.22 -22.48
C HIS A 328 -4.49 -4.16 -20.93
N LEU A 329 -5.11 -3.13 -20.36
CA LEU A 329 -5.27 -3.03 -18.89
C LEU A 329 -6.04 -4.22 -18.30
N ARG A 330 -7.10 -4.65 -18.99
CA ARG A 330 -7.87 -5.85 -18.60
C ARG A 330 -7.08 -7.14 -18.79
N GLN A 331 -6.20 -7.20 -19.79
CA GLN A 331 -5.31 -8.35 -19.98
C GLN A 331 -4.30 -8.45 -18.83
N VAL A 332 -3.68 -7.35 -18.43
CA VAL A 332 -2.78 -7.29 -17.27
C VAL A 332 -3.44 -7.88 -16.01
N LEU A 333 -4.70 -7.49 -15.75
CA LEU A 333 -5.46 -8.04 -14.61
C LEU A 333 -5.74 -9.53 -14.74
N ARG A 334 -6.06 -10.03 -15.95
CA ARG A 334 -6.29 -11.47 -16.19
C ARG A 334 -5.02 -12.29 -15.98
N ASP A 335 -3.92 -11.86 -16.59
CA ASP A 335 -2.63 -12.55 -16.49
C ASP A 335 -2.10 -12.55 -15.04
N GLY A 336 -2.29 -11.43 -14.34
CA GLY A 336 -2.00 -11.32 -12.92
C GLY A 336 -2.89 -12.22 -12.06
N ALA A 337 -4.18 -12.31 -12.39
CA ALA A 337 -5.11 -13.21 -11.69
C ALA A 337 -4.74 -14.69 -11.90
N GLU A 338 -4.32 -15.10 -13.10
CA GLU A 338 -3.86 -16.46 -13.36
C GLU A 338 -2.64 -16.82 -12.49
N ARG A 339 -1.64 -15.92 -12.41
CA ARG A 339 -0.46 -16.12 -11.55
C ARG A 339 -0.84 -16.14 -10.07
N ALA A 340 -1.69 -15.24 -9.64
CA ALA A 340 -2.16 -15.16 -8.25
C ALA A 340 -2.98 -16.39 -7.86
N ASN A 341 -3.86 -16.89 -8.74
CA ASN A 341 -4.65 -18.10 -8.50
C ASN A 341 -3.75 -19.33 -8.35
N ALA A 342 -2.72 -19.51 -9.17
CA ALA A 342 -1.80 -20.62 -9.04
C ALA A 342 -1.16 -20.70 -7.64
N ILE A 343 -0.78 -19.55 -7.08
CA ILE A 343 -0.23 -19.48 -5.72
C ILE A 343 -1.31 -19.64 -4.65
N ALA A 344 -2.47 -19.02 -4.84
CA ALA A 344 -3.57 -19.09 -3.89
C ALA A 344 -4.14 -20.50 -3.76
N ASP A 345 -4.30 -21.22 -4.86
CA ASP A 345 -4.76 -22.60 -4.88
C ASP A 345 -3.77 -23.54 -4.19
N ALA A 346 -2.46 -23.36 -4.43
CA ALA A 346 -1.43 -24.13 -3.76
C ALA A 346 -1.43 -23.88 -2.24
N THR A 347 -1.56 -22.62 -1.82
CA THR A 347 -1.62 -22.25 -0.40
C THR A 347 -2.89 -22.78 0.26
N LEU A 348 -4.05 -22.68 -0.42
CA LEU A 348 -5.31 -23.21 0.09
C LEU A 348 -5.28 -24.75 0.21
N ALA A 349 -4.65 -25.46 -0.75
CA ALA A 349 -4.46 -26.90 -0.68
C ALA A 349 -3.59 -27.29 0.53
N GLU A 350 -2.47 -26.60 0.74
CA GLU A 350 -1.61 -26.82 1.91
C GLU A 350 -2.36 -26.53 3.24
N VAL A 351 -3.14 -25.45 3.30
CA VAL A 351 -3.98 -25.13 4.48
C VAL A 351 -4.98 -26.25 4.75
N ARG A 352 -5.66 -26.76 3.74
CA ARG A 352 -6.60 -27.86 3.87
C ARG A 352 -5.92 -29.15 4.34
N GLU A 353 -4.76 -29.47 3.78
CA GLU A 353 -3.97 -30.65 4.16
C GLU A 353 -3.62 -30.63 5.64
N VAL A 354 -3.01 -29.57 6.14
CA VAL A 354 -2.61 -29.50 7.57
C VAL A 354 -3.78 -29.41 8.52
N MET A 355 -4.94 -28.91 8.08
CA MET A 355 -6.19 -28.90 8.84
C MET A 355 -6.93 -30.25 8.81
N GLY A 356 -6.55 -31.17 7.94
CA GLY A 356 -7.29 -32.41 7.70
C GLY A 356 -8.65 -32.16 7.03
N ALA A 357 -8.82 -31.06 6.29
CA ALA A 357 -10.02 -30.74 5.55
C ALA A 357 -9.98 -31.38 4.16
N ILE A 358 -11.16 -31.77 3.64
CA ILE A 358 -11.30 -32.42 2.32
C ILE A 358 -11.50 -31.35 1.23
#